data_e48691c7ebf05553e13eec4b06165eaf
#
_entry.id   e48691c7ebf05553e13eec4b06165eaf
#
_cell.length_a   1.000
_cell.length_b   1.000
_cell.length_c   1.000
_cell.angle_alpha   90.00
_cell.angle_beta   90.00
_cell.angle_gamma   90.00
#
_symmetry.space_group_name_H-M   'P 1'
#
loop_
_entity.id
_entity.type
_entity.pdbx_description
1 polymer ?
#
loop_
_entity_poly.entity_id
_entity_poly.type
_entity_poly.pdbx_seq_one_letter_code
_entity_poly.pdbx_strand_id
1 'polypeptide(L)'
;MVEILALGQRVRHARQQAGLTLEELSTQVGVTASQLSLVETGKREAKIGLLSSLATALGVEVSELLDETPPNERARLEREWASAAASPLISSLGLPPLRVSKSVSDEHLQVMVGLFHELVRREKLALATPEEARRANTELRHQMRELNNYRDDLEELAEDLVRSVGHTSSGALTHREVAMMAGKLGLEIVHVGDLPRSARSVTDLENGRIYLPPASIPGGHGLRSLALQAIAHQVLSHPVPKTYEEFLQQRLDINYFAASCLMPKTQALEFLHASKKSKNLAVEDFRDAFGVTHEAAGLRFMNLATEHLGLPLHFLRVGDDGVVYKSYENDGLALPEDVTGSTEGQIVCRHWSAREAFVRTNRTTEYYQYTDTPEGTFWESTQIGTSTADEFSITVGVKFEDAKWFRGRDTTERKVSKCPDTECCRRPVPALREKWSGKAWTSARLHAHVLSPLRGGMFPGVDDVELFEFLEVHESPDVSAER
;
A
#
# COMPACT_ATOMS: atom_id res chain seq x y z
N MET A 1 20.31 -12.08 29.50
CA MET A 1 21.73 -11.83 29.07
C MET A 1 22.03 -10.34 28.97
N VAL A 2 21.08 -9.50 28.47
CA VAL A 2 21.26 -8.03 28.38
C VAL A 2 21.40 -7.37 29.73
N GLU A 3 20.61 -7.76 30.74
CA GLU A 3 20.68 -7.24 32.10
C GLU A 3 22.04 -7.43 32.79
N ILE A 4 22.67 -8.59 32.61
CA ILE A 4 24.00 -8.86 33.19
C ILE A 4 25.08 -8.02 32.54
N LEU A 5 24.98 -7.77 31.23
CA LEU A 5 25.87 -6.89 30.49
C LEU A 5 25.67 -5.42 30.93
N ALA A 6 24.43 -5.00 31.19
CA ALA A 6 24.08 -3.66 31.65
C ALA A 6 24.79 -3.35 32.98
N LEU A 7 24.63 -4.22 33.94
CA LEU A 7 25.29 -4.11 35.24
C LEU A 7 26.82 -4.04 35.10
N GLY A 8 27.40 -4.95 34.30
CA GLY A 8 28.86 -5.01 34.10
C GLY A 8 29.41 -3.72 33.48
N GLN A 9 28.71 -3.12 32.54
CA GLN A 9 29.07 -1.85 31.93
C GLN A 9 28.99 -0.67 32.93
N ARG A 10 28.00 -0.65 33.80
CA ARG A 10 27.89 0.34 34.89
C ARG A 10 29.01 0.23 35.86
N VAL A 11 29.34 -0.99 36.34
CA VAL A 11 30.49 -1.23 37.23
C VAL A 11 31.77 -0.74 36.58
N ARG A 12 32.00 -1.09 35.31
CA ARG A 12 33.19 -0.66 34.56
C ARG A 12 33.25 0.88 34.42
N HIS A 13 32.14 1.52 34.12
CA HIS A 13 32.05 2.96 34.01
C HIS A 13 32.36 3.65 35.33
N ALA A 14 31.72 3.22 36.42
CA ALA A 14 31.96 3.78 37.76
C ALA A 14 33.42 3.56 38.21
N ARG A 15 34.00 2.40 37.94
CA ARG A 15 35.45 2.17 38.22
C ARG A 15 36.35 3.13 37.46
N GLN A 16 36.07 3.36 36.16
CA GLN A 16 36.85 4.29 35.34
C GLN A 16 36.70 5.72 35.80
N GLN A 17 35.51 6.14 36.23
CA GLN A 17 35.25 7.46 36.80
C GLN A 17 36.01 7.65 38.14
N ALA A 18 36.11 6.59 38.94
CA ALA A 18 36.91 6.57 40.19
C ALA A 18 38.42 6.50 39.93
N GLY A 19 38.84 6.39 38.67
CA GLY A 19 40.29 6.31 38.33
C GLY A 19 40.95 4.98 38.74
N LEU A 20 40.18 3.95 39.09
CA LEU A 20 40.70 2.70 39.60
C LEU A 20 41.06 1.70 38.47
N THR A 21 42.16 1.00 38.62
CA THR A 21 42.50 -0.16 37.79
C THR A 21 41.61 -1.37 38.17
N LEU A 22 41.58 -2.37 37.32
CA LEU A 22 40.82 -3.60 37.60
C LEU A 22 41.40 -4.36 38.84
N GLU A 23 42.74 -4.30 39.02
CA GLU A 23 43.42 -4.92 40.12
C GLU A 23 43.17 -4.23 41.47
N GLU A 24 43.21 -2.89 41.49
CA GLU A 24 42.89 -2.09 42.68
C GLU A 24 41.45 -2.32 43.16
N LEU A 25 40.47 -2.24 42.26
CA LEU A 25 39.08 -2.47 42.65
C LEU A 25 38.87 -3.92 43.08
N SER A 26 39.45 -4.92 42.39
CA SER A 26 39.34 -6.32 42.75
C SER A 26 39.87 -6.63 44.16
N THR A 27 40.99 -5.99 44.53
CA THR A 27 41.59 -6.08 45.88
C THR A 27 40.67 -5.48 46.93
N GLN A 28 40.06 -4.32 46.66
CA GLN A 28 39.15 -3.67 47.61
C GLN A 28 37.87 -4.44 47.87
N VAL A 29 37.33 -5.18 46.86
CA VAL A 29 36.10 -5.94 47.01
C VAL A 29 36.33 -7.45 47.29
N GLY A 30 37.58 -7.89 47.46
CA GLY A 30 37.94 -9.23 47.85
C GLY A 30 37.70 -10.31 46.79
N VAL A 31 37.82 -9.97 45.49
CA VAL A 31 37.73 -10.92 44.37
C VAL A 31 38.99 -10.85 43.52
N THR A 32 39.17 -11.79 42.60
CA THR A 32 40.29 -11.72 41.65
C THR A 32 39.99 -10.76 40.51
N ALA A 33 41.00 -10.12 39.94
CA ALA A 33 40.87 -9.24 38.78
C ALA A 33 40.19 -9.97 37.61
N SER A 34 40.48 -11.27 37.44
CA SER A 34 39.80 -12.11 36.42
C SER A 34 38.30 -12.27 36.69
N GLN A 35 37.88 -12.45 37.94
CA GLN A 35 36.44 -12.52 38.28
C GLN A 35 35.75 -11.22 38.09
N LEU A 36 36.37 -10.08 38.46
CA LEU A 36 35.81 -8.77 38.23
C LEU A 36 35.69 -8.45 36.74
N SER A 37 36.68 -8.83 35.93
CA SER A 37 36.63 -8.70 34.46
C SER A 37 35.46 -9.48 33.85
N LEU A 38 35.14 -10.67 34.36
CA LEU A 38 33.97 -11.43 33.88
C LEU A 38 32.65 -10.76 34.25
N VAL A 39 32.58 -10.10 35.41
CA VAL A 39 31.40 -9.27 35.78
C VAL A 39 31.30 -8.05 34.88
N GLU A 40 32.35 -7.26 34.68
CA GLU A 40 32.37 -6.07 33.85
C GLU A 40 32.07 -6.37 32.37
N THR A 41 32.30 -7.59 31.90
CA THR A 41 32.02 -8.02 30.53
C THR A 41 30.68 -8.75 30.38
N GLY A 42 29.86 -8.83 31.43
CA GLY A 42 28.56 -9.49 31.42
C GLY A 42 28.62 -11.01 31.25
N LYS A 43 29.78 -11.65 31.49
CA LYS A 43 29.97 -13.09 31.40
C LYS A 43 29.70 -13.82 32.71
N ARG A 44 29.60 -13.09 33.80
CA ARG A 44 29.30 -13.60 35.14
C ARG A 44 28.41 -12.63 35.87
N GLU A 45 27.39 -13.19 36.52
CA GLU A 45 26.48 -12.43 37.38
C GLU A 45 27.16 -12.03 38.68
N ALA A 46 26.94 -10.80 39.15
CA ALA A 46 27.40 -10.36 40.46
C ALA A 46 26.39 -10.76 41.53
N LYS A 47 26.82 -11.54 42.51
CA LYS A 47 25.99 -11.83 43.69
C LYS A 47 25.73 -10.56 44.50
N ILE A 48 24.61 -10.50 45.22
CA ILE A 48 24.18 -9.34 46.00
C ILE A 48 25.28 -8.80 46.93
N GLY A 49 26.01 -9.71 47.61
CA GLY A 49 27.12 -9.31 48.48
C GLY A 49 28.27 -8.62 47.75
N LEU A 50 28.61 -9.09 46.52
CA LEU A 50 29.63 -8.46 45.69
C LEU A 50 29.13 -7.11 45.17
N LEU A 51 27.83 -7.00 44.84
CA LEU A 51 27.22 -5.78 44.35
C LEU A 51 27.29 -4.66 45.42
N SER A 52 26.97 -4.99 46.67
CA SER A 52 27.07 -4.04 47.79
C SER A 52 28.53 -3.63 48.04
N SER A 53 29.49 -4.57 47.94
CA SER A 53 30.90 -4.25 48.10
C SER A 53 31.42 -3.36 46.98
N LEU A 54 30.97 -3.59 45.71
CA LEU A 54 31.29 -2.76 44.56
C LEU A 54 30.73 -1.36 44.73
N ALA A 55 29.47 -1.19 45.13
CA ALA A 55 28.85 0.09 45.38
C ALA A 55 29.61 0.91 46.43
N THR A 56 29.96 0.28 47.54
CA THR A 56 30.74 0.90 48.61
C THR A 56 32.13 1.32 48.13
N ALA A 57 32.86 0.44 47.43
CA ALA A 57 34.21 0.70 46.95
C ALA A 57 34.24 1.81 45.87
N LEU A 58 33.16 1.92 45.08
CA LEU A 58 33.05 2.91 44.01
C LEU A 58 32.37 4.25 44.47
N GLY A 59 31.84 4.30 45.71
CA GLY A 59 31.17 5.43 46.25
C GLY A 59 29.86 5.81 45.54
N VAL A 60 29.12 4.79 45.05
CA VAL A 60 27.83 4.96 44.34
C VAL A 60 26.75 4.12 45.06
N GLU A 61 25.49 4.45 44.85
CA GLU A 61 24.37 3.69 45.33
C GLU A 61 24.18 2.38 44.51
N VAL A 62 23.71 1.33 45.15
CA VAL A 62 23.40 0.05 44.46
C VAL A 62 22.40 0.26 43.33
N SER A 63 21.43 1.14 43.54
CA SER A 63 20.44 1.54 42.54
C SER A 63 21.07 2.12 41.26
N GLU A 64 22.16 2.86 41.39
CA GLU A 64 22.90 3.42 40.23
C GLU A 64 23.59 2.32 39.42
N LEU A 65 24.10 1.26 40.11
CA LEU A 65 24.69 0.13 39.42
C LEU A 65 23.64 -0.73 38.70
N LEU A 66 22.40 -0.72 39.18
CA LEU A 66 21.25 -1.48 38.63
C LEU A 66 20.49 -0.70 37.57
N ASP A 67 20.78 0.57 37.36
CA ASP A 67 20.11 1.37 36.32
C ASP A 67 20.42 0.80 34.91
N GLU A 68 19.36 0.52 34.16
CA GLU A 68 19.45 -0.07 32.83
C GLU A 68 19.87 0.90 31.74
N THR A 69 19.85 2.22 31.98
CA THR A 69 20.30 3.19 30.96
C THR A 69 21.81 3.02 30.67
N PRO A 70 22.24 3.03 29.39
CA PRO A 70 23.68 2.92 29.07
C PRO A 70 24.47 4.10 29.66
N PRO A 71 25.57 3.87 30.38
CA PRO A 71 26.32 4.95 31.00
C PRO A 71 27.09 5.85 30.01
N ASN A 72 27.30 5.37 28.81
CA ASN A 72 27.95 6.12 27.71
C ASN A 72 27.62 5.52 26.35
N GLU A 73 28.00 6.21 25.27
CA GLU A 73 27.74 5.82 23.90
C GLU A 73 28.34 4.44 23.55
N ARG A 74 29.56 4.15 24.02
CA ARG A 74 30.19 2.85 23.85
C ARG A 74 29.35 1.71 24.44
N ALA A 75 28.84 1.91 25.63
CA ALA A 75 27.99 0.92 26.31
C ALA A 75 26.65 0.72 25.56
N ARG A 76 26.07 1.77 25.01
CA ARG A 76 24.88 1.70 24.18
C ARG A 76 25.14 0.83 22.94
N LEU A 77 26.18 1.11 22.19
CA LEU A 77 26.54 0.38 20.98
C LEU A 77 26.89 -1.08 21.28
N GLU A 78 27.60 -1.37 22.37
CA GLU A 78 27.91 -2.75 22.80
C GLU A 78 26.62 -3.57 23.11
N ARG A 79 25.61 -2.94 23.73
CA ARG A 79 24.30 -3.59 23.98
C ARG A 79 23.51 -3.83 22.71
N GLU A 80 23.43 -2.82 21.86
CA GLU A 80 22.75 -2.93 20.58
C GLU A 80 23.36 -4.05 19.73
N TRP A 81 24.69 -4.11 19.67
CA TRP A 81 25.37 -5.19 18.97
C TRP A 81 25.15 -6.56 19.63
N ALA A 82 25.18 -6.66 20.95
CA ALA A 82 24.92 -7.92 21.66
C ALA A 82 23.49 -8.43 21.37
N SER A 83 22.50 -7.53 21.31
CA SER A 83 21.14 -7.84 20.91
C SER A 83 21.06 -8.26 19.45
N ALA A 84 21.73 -7.52 18.56
CA ALA A 84 21.81 -7.83 17.14
C ALA A 84 22.44 -9.21 16.87
N ALA A 85 23.56 -9.50 17.52
CA ALA A 85 24.30 -10.77 17.36
C ALA A 85 23.48 -12.00 17.84
N ALA A 86 22.54 -11.79 18.77
CA ALA A 86 21.63 -12.85 19.24
C ALA A 86 20.37 -12.99 18.38
N SER A 87 20.17 -12.13 17.39
CA SER A 87 18.98 -12.15 16.55
C SER A 87 18.99 -13.34 15.56
N PRO A 88 17.80 -13.90 15.22
CA PRO A 88 17.69 -14.93 14.18
C PRO A 88 18.25 -14.46 12.83
N LEU A 89 18.11 -13.19 12.50
CA LEU A 89 18.61 -12.61 11.25
C LEU A 89 20.14 -12.78 11.10
N ILE A 90 20.90 -12.41 12.11
CA ILE A 90 22.37 -12.57 12.07
C ILE A 90 22.75 -14.07 12.08
N SER A 91 22.02 -14.89 12.83
CA SER A 91 22.26 -16.34 12.87
C SER A 91 22.03 -17.00 11.52
N SER A 92 21.05 -16.56 10.73
CA SER A 92 20.73 -17.08 9.39
C SER A 92 21.79 -16.77 8.35
N LEU A 93 22.60 -15.72 8.55
CA LEU A 93 23.66 -15.33 7.62
C LEU A 93 24.90 -16.26 7.66
N GLY A 94 24.98 -17.19 8.61
CA GLY A 94 26.10 -18.12 8.73
C GLY A 94 27.45 -17.45 9.01
N LEU A 95 27.44 -16.21 9.50
CA LEU A 95 28.67 -15.45 9.81
C LEU A 95 29.30 -15.94 11.12
N PRO A 96 30.64 -15.90 11.21
CA PRO A 96 31.31 -16.24 12.45
C PRO A 96 30.92 -15.23 13.55
N PRO A 97 30.76 -15.68 14.81
CA PRO A 97 30.37 -14.83 15.91
C PRO A 97 31.45 -13.76 16.17
N LEU A 98 31.08 -12.49 15.97
CA LEU A 98 31.98 -11.37 16.25
C LEU A 98 31.94 -11.02 17.74
N ARG A 99 33.08 -11.15 18.40
CA ARG A 99 33.26 -10.72 19.80
C ARG A 99 33.71 -9.28 19.84
N VAL A 100 32.89 -8.42 20.42
CA VAL A 100 33.29 -7.03 20.65
C VAL A 100 34.38 -7.02 21.74
N SER A 101 35.59 -6.58 21.37
CA SER A 101 36.73 -6.39 22.25
C SER A 101 37.13 -4.91 22.29
N LYS A 102 38.03 -4.56 23.19
CA LYS A 102 38.57 -3.18 23.26
C LYS A 102 39.31 -2.74 21.98
N SER A 103 39.70 -3.70 21.13
CA SER A 103 40.34 -3.40 19.84
C SER A 103 39.35 -2.94 18.75
N VAL A 104 38.07 -3.15 18.92
CA VAL A 104 37.03 -2.63 18.02
C VAL A 104 36.74 -1.19 18.42
N SER A 105 37.07 -0.21 17.54
CA SER A 105 36.79 1.18 17.82
C SER A 105 35.29 1.49 17.86
N ASP A 106 34.93 2.61 18.48
CA ASP A 106 33.50 3.04 18.56
C ASP A 106 32.94 3.30 17.16
N GLU A 107 33.73 3.82 16.25
CA GLU A 107 33.33 4.06 14.85
C GLU A 107 32.99 2.74 14.13
N HIS A 108 33.83 1.69 14.28
CA HIS A 108 33.54 0.38 13.69
C HIS A 108 32.28 -0.24 14.29
N LEU A 109 32.10 -0.11 15.60
CA LEU A 109 30.90 -0.63 16.27
C LEU A 109 29.64 0.11 15.82
N GLN A 110 29.74 1.43 15.66
CA GLN A 110 28.63 2.25 15.13
C GLN A 110 28.24 1.83 13.71
N VAL A 111 29.22 1.60 12.83
CA VAL A 111 28.99 1.12 11.46
C VAL A 111 28.31 -0.25 11.49
N MET A 112 28.77 -1.17 12.33
CA MET A 112 28.18 -2.51 12.45
C MET A 112 26.73 -2.48 12.95
N VAL A 113 26.43 -1.68 13.96
CA VAL A 113 25.07 -1.47 14.47
C VAL A 113 24.20 -0.82 13.38
N GLY A 114 24.72 0.17 12.67
CA GLY A 114 24.04 0.82 11.56
C GLY A 114 23.70 -0.15 10.41
N LEU A 115 24.66 -1.01 10.04
CA LEU A 115 24.43 -2.07 9.03
C LEU A 115 23.38 -3.07 9.50
N PHE A 116 23.40 -3.45 10.77
CA PHE A 116 22.36 -4.34 11.33
C PHE A 116 20.97 -3.70 11.27
N HIS A 117 20.83 -2.44 11.67
CA HIS A 117 19.56 -1.71 11.56
C HIS A 117 19.09 -1.62 10.11
N GLU A 118 20.00 -1.40 9.15
CA GLU A 118 19.66 -1.38 7.73
C GLU A 118 19.23 -2.77 7.23
N LEU A 119 19.88 -3.85 7.68
CA LEU A 119 19.45 -5.22 7.37
C LEU A 119 18.04 -5.51 7.92
N VAL A 120 17.78 -5.15 9.18
CA VAL A 120 16.45 -5.29 9.79
C VAL A 120 15.41 -4.46 9.03
N ARG A 121 15.78 -3.24 8.62
CA ARG A 121 14.90 -2.40 7.81
C ARG A 121 14.56 -3.07 6.47
N ARG A 122 15.56 -3.64 5.79
CA ARG A 122 15.37 -4.35 4.51
C ARG A 122 14.56 -5.62 4.69
N GLU A 123 14.80 -6.39 5.75
CA GLU A 123 13.99 -7.57 6.08
C GLU A 123 12.52 -7.17 6.33
N LYS A 124 12.29 -6.10 7.08
CA LYS A 124 10.93 -5.58 7.30
C LYS A 124 10.28 -5.04 6.03
N LEU A 125 11.06 -4.48 5.09
CA LEU A 125 10.56 -4.06 3.79
C LEU A 125 10.35 -5.23 2.83
N ALA A 126 11.08 -6.33 3.03
CA ALA A 126 10.91 -7.61 2.32
C ALA A 126 9.82 -8.48 2.96
N LEU A 127 8.81 -7.86 3.61
CA LEU A 127 7.74 -8.55 4.35
C LEU A 127 6.92 -9.53 3.50
N ALA A 128 7.06 -9.47 2.17
CA ALA A 128 6.53 -10.50 1.28
C ALA A 128 7.35 -10.53 0.00
N THR A 129 7.59 -11.71 -0.53
CA THR A 129 7.99 -11.87 -1.92
C THR A 129 6.86 -11.34 -2.83
N PRO A 130 7.15 -10.93 -4.07
CA PRO A 130 6.09 -10.54 -5.02
C PRO A 130 4.99 -11.60 -5.16
N GLU A 131 5.34 -12.87 -5.03
CA GLU A 131 4.40 -13.98 -5.11
C GLU A 131 3.52 -14.10 -3.87
N GLU A 132 4.08 -13.98 -2.68
CA GLU A 132 3.32 -13.93 -1.43
C GLU A 132 2.37 -12.73 -1.39
N ALA A 133 2.84 -11.58 -1.87
CA ALA A 133 2.01 -10.38 -1.98
C ALA A 133 0.81 -10.59 -2.92
N ARG A 134 1.01 -11.26 -4.07
CA ARG A 134 -0.07 -11.59 -4.99
C ARG A 134 -1.06 -12.58 -4.37
N ARG A 135 -0.58 -13.65 -3.74
CA ARG A 135 -1.45 -14.63 -3.05
C ARG A 135 -2.29 -13.98 -1.96
N ALA A 136 -1.68 -13.17 -1.11
CA ALA A 136 -2.39 -12.46 -0.05
C ALA A 136 -3.47 -11.51 -0.63
N ASN A 137 -3.15 -10.79 -1.71
CA ASN A 137 -4.11 -9.93 -2.38
C ASN A 137 -5.27 -10.72 -3.02
N THR A 138 -4.97 -11.86 -3.65
CA THR A 138 -5.99 -12.75 -4.22
C THR A 138 -6.92 -13.30 -3.14
N GLU A 139 -6.36 -13.80 -2.04
CA GLU A 139 -7.14 -14.34 -0.92
C GLU A 139 -8.04 -13.26 -0.32
N LEU A 140 -7.51 -12.07 -0.07
CA LEU A 140 -8.30 -10.96 0.45
C LEU A 140 -9.44 -10.56 -0.51
N ARG A 141 -9.19 -10.59 -1.82
CA ARG A 141 -10.22 -10.33 -2.83
C ARG A 141 -11.34 -11.37 -2.79
N HIS A 142 -11.00 -12.65 -2.63
CA HIS A 142 -12.01 -13.71 -2.48
C HIS A 142 -12.87 -13.52 -1.23
N GLN A 143 -12.25 -13.23 -0.09
CA GLN A 143 -12.95 -12.95 1.16
C GLN A 143 -13.89 -11.73 1.01
N MET A 144 -13.42 -10.67 0.38
CA MET A 144 -14.24 -9.47 0.14
C MET A 144 -15.41 -9.74 -0.82
N ARG A 145 -15.21 -10.59 -1.84
CA ARG A 145 -16.29 -11.01 -2.75
C ARG A 145 -17.39 -11.80 -2.02
N GLU A 146 -17.02 -12.69 -1.10
CA GLU A 146 -17.99 -13.43 -0.27
C GLU A 146 -18.87 -12.50 0.58
N LEU A 147 -18.35 -11.31 0.92
CA LEU A 147 -19.05 -10.24 1.63
C LEU A 147 -19.69 -9.21 0.67
N ASN A 148 -19.88 -9.51 -0.62
CA ASN A 148 -20.33 -8.53 -1.63
C ASN A 148 -19.49 -7.25 -1.67
N ASN A 149 -18.21 -7.34 -1.27
CA ASN A 149 -17.33 -6.19 -1.04
C ASN A 149 -17.92 -5.15 -0.06
N TYR A 150 -18.76 -5.57 0.89
CA TYR A 150 -19.48 -4.73 1.85
C TYR A 150 -19.07 -5.07 3.30
N ARG A 151 -18.93 -4.05 4.15
CA ARG A 151 -18.48 -4.17 5.55
C ARG A 151 -19.40 -3.38 6.48
N ASP A 152 -20.42 -4.06 7.01
CA ASP A 152 -21.44 -3.43 7.86
C ASP A 152 -20.87 -2.85 9.17
N ASP A 153 -19.87 -3.52 9.74
CA ASP A 153 -19.14 -3.07 10.93
C ASP A 153 -18.45 -1.70 10.72
N LEU A 154 -17.84 -1.50 9.56
CA LEU A 154 -17.18 -0.24 9.20
C LEU A 154 -18.19 0.87 8.83
N GLU A 155 -19.34 0.47 8.28
CA GLU A 155 -20.43 1.41 7.97
C GLU A 155 -20.99 2.06 9.22
N GLU A 156 -21.25 1.26 10.27
CA GLU A 156 -21.76 1.77 11.54
C GLU A 156 -20.80 2.76 12.17
N LEU A 157 -19.51 2.42 12.25
CA LEU A 157 -18.46 3.29 12.77
C LEU A 157 -18.36 4.60 12.00
N ALA A 158 -18.44 4.55 10.67
CA ALA A 158 -18.36 5.71 9.80
C ALA A 158 -19.59 6.61 9.98
N GLU A 159 -20.81 6.05 10.00
CA GLU A 159 -22.03 6.83 10.21
C GLU A 159 -22.06 7.49 11.60
N ASP A 160 -21.61 6.80 12.64
CA ASP A 160 -21.53 7.37 13.99
C ASP A 160 -20.56 8.55 14.04
N LEU A 161 -19.39 8.43 13.40
CA LEU A 161 -18.42 9.54 13.33
C LEU A 161 -19.00 10.73 12.55
N VAL A 162 -19.62 10.49 11.39
CA VAL A 162 -20.25 11.51 10.56
C VAL A 162 -21.39 12.21 11.31
N ARG A 163 -22.25 11.43 11.94
CA ARG A 163 -23.37 11.95 12.77
C ARG A 163 -22.86 12.79 13.94
N SER A 164 -21.72 12.40 14.52
CA SER A 164 -21.15 13.10 15.67
C SER A 164 -20.78 14.56 15.40
N VAL A 165 -20.51 14.92 14.14
CA VAL A 165 -20.20 16.31 13.74
C VAL A 165 -21.41 17.07 13.17
N GLY A 166 -22.59 16.44 13.21
CA GLY A 166 -23.84 17.08 12.78
C GLY A 166 -24.04 17.11 11.25
N HIS A 167 -23.30 16.30 10.50
CA HIS A 167 -23.52 16.16 9.05
C HIS A 167 -24.80 15.35 8.80
N THR A 168 -25.88 16.07 8.49
CA THR A 168 -27.22 15.50 8.24
C THR A 168 -27.74 15.75 6.82
N SER A 169 -27.01 16.55 6.04
CA SER A 169 -27.43 16.96 4.68
C SER A 169 -26.94 15.96 3.63
N SER A 170 -27.73 15.79 2.57
CA SER A 170 -27.27 15.14 1.35
C SER A 170 -26.25 16.05 0.67
N GLY A 171 -24.99 15.69 0.63
CA GLY A 171 -23.94 16.47 -0.03
C GLY A 171 -22.54 16.08 0.43
N ALA A 172 -21.56 16.77 -0.13
CA ALA A 172 -20.15 16.50 0.16
C ALA A 172 -19.79 16.87 1.60
N LEU A 173 -19.18 15.94 2.33
CA LEU A 173 -18.54 16.20 3.61
C LEU A 173 -17.47 17.29 3.45
N THR A 174 -17.55 18.36 4.24
CA THR A 174 -16.63 19.51 4.11
C THR A 174 -15.31 19.28 4.83
N HIS A 175 -14.26 20.02 4.45
CA HIS A 175 -12.98 20.01 5.16
C HIS A 175 -13.13 20.41 6.64
N ARG A 176 -14.06 21.30 6.95
CA ARG A 176 -14.36 21.74 8.32
C ARG A 176 -14.93 20.59 9.16
N GLU A 177 -15.86 19.81 8.59
CA GLU A 177 -16.44 18.66 9.30
C GLU A 177 -15.41 17.58 9.53
N VAL A 178 -14.53 17.32 8.54
CA VAL A 178 -13.39 16.37 8.72
C VAL A 178 -12.44 16.85 9.83
N ALA A 179 -12.16 18.16 9.88
CA ALA A 179 -11.36 18.73 10.98
C ALA A 179 -12.06 18.60 12.35
N MET A 180 -13.39 18.75 12.39
CA MET A 180 -14.17 18.51 13.61
C MET A 180 -14.12 17.05 14.05
N MET A 181 -14.15 16.09 13.11
CA MET A 181 -13.96 14.65 13.40
C MET A 181 -12.59 14.39 14.01
N ALA A 182 -11.53 14.94 13.41
CA ALA A 182 -10.18 14.84 13.96
C ALA A 182 -10.10 15.42 15.38
N GLY A 183 -10.69 16.62 15.60
CA GLY A 183 -10.72 17.27 16.91
C GLY A 183 -11.42 16.45 17.99
N LYS A 184 -12.49 15.70 17.66
CA LYS A 184 -13.14 14.77 18.60
C LYS A 184 -12.27 13.62 19.06
N LEU A 185 -11.27 13.27 18.24
CA LEU A 185 -10.28 12.23 18.52
C LEU A 185 -8.99 12.81 19.14
N GLY A 186 -8.97 14.10 19.48
CA GLY A 186 -7.80 14.78 20.00
C GLY A 186 -6.73 15.10 18.96
N LEU A 187 -7.06 15.09 17.67
CA LEU A 187 -6.14 15.34 16.57
C LEU A 187 -6.42 16.70 15.90
N GLU A 188 -5.36 17.40 15.54
CA GLU A 188 -5.41 18.65 14.77
C GLU A 188 -4.85 18.41 13.34
N ILE A 189 -5.55 18.91 12.32
CA ILE A 189 -5.07 18.85 10.93
C ILE A 189 -4.20 20.06 10.64
N VAL A 190 -2.94 19.81 10.24
CA VAL A 190 -1.96 20.85 9.91
C VAL A 190 -1.49 20.65 8.46
N HIS A 191 -1.57 21.71 7.66
CA HIS A 191 -1.06 21.69 6.28
C HIS A 191 0.38 22.17 6.23
N VAL A 192 1.28 21.36 5.62
CA VAL A 192 2.72 21.63 5.52
C VAL A 192 3.25 21.39 4.11
N GLY A 193 4.28 22.15 3.72
CA GLY A 193 4.88 22.05 2.39
C GLY A 193 6.08 21.10 2.31
N ASP A 194 6.57 20.59 3.43
CA ASP A 194 7.81 19.85 3.61
C ASP A 194 7.62 18.40 4.04
N LEU A 195 6.46 17.81 3.74
CA LEU A 195 6.23 16.39 3.98
C LEU A 195 7.35 15.54 3.33
N PRO A 196 7.78 14.45 4.00
CA PRO A 196 8.68 13.49 3.38
C PRO A 196 8.14 13.02 2.03
N ARG A 197 8.99 12.96 0.99
CA ARG A 197 8.57 12.57 -0.38
C ARG A 197 7.92 11.19 -0.47
N SER A 198 8.25 10.31 0.48
CA SER A 198 7.67 8.95 0.59
C SER A 198 6.34 8.91 1.34
N ALA A 199 5.91 10.00 1.99
CA ALA A 199 4.71 10.06 2.79
C ALA A 199 3.64 10.96 2.14
N ARG A 200 2.39 10.52 2.16
CA ARG A 200 1.23 11.31 1.72
C ARG A 200 0.60 12.07 2.89
N SER A 201 0.79 11.59 4.09
CA SER A 201 0.38 12.19 5.36
C SER A 201 1.26 11.64 6.49
N VAL A 202 1.38 12.36 7.58
CA VAL A 202 2.05 11.90 8.80
C VAL A 202 1.12 12.17 9.97
N THR A 203 0.87 11.18 10.82
CA THR A 203 0.12 11.34 12.06
C THR A 203 1.08 11.28 13.22
N ASP A 204 1.19 12.39 13.94
CA ASP A 204 1.98 12.53 15.17
C ASP A 204 1.05 12.30 16.36
N LEU A 205 1.10 11.10 16.90
CA LEU A 205 0.26 10.69 18.01
C LEU A 205 0.68 11.35 19.33
N GLU A 206 1.95 11.70 19.48
CA GLU A 206 2.47 12.35 20.70
C GLU A 206 1.94 13.78 20.84
N ASN A 207 1.95 14.54 19.72
CA ASN A 207 1.48 15.93 19.70
C ASN A 207 0.03 16.07 19.20
N GLY A 208 -0.65 14.97 18.85
CA GLY A 208 -2.03 15.00 18.39
C GLY A 208 -2.21 15.70 17.04
N ARG A 209 -1.32 15.51 16.06
CA ARG A 209 -1.36 16.23 14.79
C ARG A 209 -1.37 15.31 13.57
N ILE A 210 -2.15 15.70 12.57
CA ILE A 210 -2.17 15.08 11.24
C ILE A 210 -1.59 16.09 10.25
N TYR A 211 -0.40 15.83 9.74
CA TYR A 211 0.25 16.64 8.73
C TYR A 211 -0.19 16.21 7.33
N LEU A 212 -0.72 17.14 6.56
CA LEU A 212 -1.19 16.96 5.19
C LEU A 212 -0.47 17.92 4.24
N PRO A 213 -0.42 17.61 2.93
CA PRO A 213 0.08 18.55 1.94
C PRO A 213 -0.79 19.81 1.86
N PRO A 214 -0.30 20.93 1.25
CA PRO A 214 -1.03 22.18 1.13
C PRO A 214 -2.37 22.00 0.43
N ALA A 215 -3.39 22.71 0.89
CA ALA A 215 -4.74 22.66 0.31
C ALA A 215 -4.84 23.24 -1.11
N SER A 216 -3.81 23.97 -1.56
CA SER A 216 -3.72 24.60 -2.88
C SER A 216 -3.28 23.66 -4.01
N ILE A 217 -2.99 22.38 -3.74
CA ILE A 217 -2.61 21.43 -4.78
C ILE A 217 -3.82 21.12 -5.65
N PRO A 218 -3.71 21.23 -6.99
CA PRO A 218 -4.78 20.83 -7.92
C PRO A 218 -5.19 19.37 -7.65
N GLY A 219 -6.49 19.11 -7.58
CA GLY A 219 -7.02 17.79 -7.23
C GLY A 219 -7.28 17.58 -5.74
N GLY A 220 -7.38 18.64 -4.96
CA GLY A 220 -7.61 18.65 -3.49
C GLY A 220 -8.81 17.84 -2.96
N HIS A 221 -9.64 17.26 -3.83
CA HIS A 221 -10.67 16.29 -3.44
C HIS A 221 -10.11 15.11 -2.63
N GLY A 222 -8.82 14.77 -2.82
CA GLY A 222 -8.13 13.73 -2.08
C GLY A 222 -7.75 14.08 -0.63
N LEU A 223 -7.70 15.36 -0.25
CA LEU A 223 -7.23 15.76 1.09
C LEU A 223 -8.18 15.32 2.21
N ARG A 224 -9.49 15.37 1.98
CA ARG A 224 -10.48 14.84 2.93
C ARG A 224 -10.29 13.34 3.13
N SER A 225 -10.06 12.61 2.04
CA SER A 225 -9.78 11.17 2.09
C SER A 225 -8.50 10.86 2.86
N LEU A 226 -7.41 11.62 2.63
CA LEU A 226 -6.16 11.44 3.37
C LEU A 226 -6.31 11.70 4.87
N ALA A 227 -7.04 12.75 5.25
CA ALA A 227 -7.34 13.04 6.64
C ALA A 227 -8.16 11.91 7.29
N LEU A 228 -9.20 11.43 6.61
CA LEU A 228 -10.03 10.32 7.11
C LEU A 228 -9.26 9.00 7.18
N GLN A 229 -8.35 8.73 6.25
CA GLN A 229 -7.44 7.58 6.34
C GLN A 229 -6.51 7.68 7.56
N ALA A 230 -6.01 8.87 7.87
CA ALA A 230 -5.19 9.08 9.06
C ALA A 230 -6.01 8.89 10.36
N ILE A 231 -7.24 9.40 10.40
CA ILE A 231 -8.18 9.21 11.51
C ILE A 231 -8.56 7.72 11.67
N ALA A 232 -8.72 7.00 10.58
CA ALA A 232 -9.16 5.61 10.58
C ALA A 232 -8.28 4.69 11.43
N HIS A 233 -6.96 4.89 11.43
CA HIS A 233 -6.05 4.11 12.27
C HIS A 233 -6.40 4.16 13.76
N GLN A 234 -6.80 5.33 14.24
CA GLN A 234 -7.19 5.51 15.65
C GLN A 234 -8.59 4.96 15.92
N VAL A 235 -9.56 5.21 15.04
CA VAL A 235 -10.94 4.71 15.19
C VAL A 235 -10.99 3.19 15.18
N LEU A 236 -10.25 2.56 14.24
CA LEU A 236 -10.22 1.11 14.06
C LEU A 236 -9.27 0.39 15.04
N SER A 237 -8.50 1.16 15.83
CA SER A 237 -7.55 0.61 16.84
C SER A 237 -6.63 -0.47 16.26
N HIS A 238 -6.15 -0.28 15.02
CA HIS A 238 -5.32 -1.26 14.34
C HIS A 238 -4.00 -1.48 15.06
N PRO A 239 -3.63 -2.72 15.37
CA PRO A 239 -2.30 -3.05 15.89
C PRO A 239 -1.24 -2.87 14.79
N VAL A 240 0.03 -2.85 15.19
CA VAL A 240 1.13 -2.90 14.19
C VAL A 240 1.04 -4.22 13.43
N PRO A 241 0.91 -4.19 12.08
CA PRO A 241 0.78 -5.41 11.30
C PRO A 241 2.06 -6.24 11.36
N LYS A 242 1.92 -7.55 11.55
CA LYS A 242 3.04 -8.51 11.64
C LYS A 242 3.27 -9.24 10.32
N THR A 243 2.24 -9.34 9.50
CA THR A 243 2.27 -10.00 8.18
C THR A 243 1.85 -9.03 7.09
N TYR A 244 2.17 -9.37 5.84
CA TYR A 244 1.72 -8.59 4.69
C TYR A 244 0.21 -8.65 4.50
N GLU A 245 -0.42 -9.78 4.82
CA GLU A 245 -1.87 -9.96 4.79
C GLU A 245 -2.57 -9.01 5.78
N GLU A 246 -2.11 -8.98 7.05
CA GLU A 246 -2.61 -8.02 8.05
C GLU A 246 -2.46 -6.57 7.58
N PHE A 247 -1.33 -6.24 6.95
CA PHE A 247 -1.12 -4.91 6.38
C PHE A 247 -2.12 -4.59 5.26
N LEU A 248 -2.36 -5.53 4.34
CA LEU A 248 -3.33 -5.34 3.26
C LEU A 248 -4.75 -5.19 3.80
N GLN A 249 -5.13 -6.03 4.77
CA GLN A 249 -6.45 -5.96 5.43
C GLN A 249 -6.66 -4.59 6.09
N GLN A 250 -5.70 -4.12 6.87
CA GLN A 250 -5.79 -2.80 7.50
C GLN A 250 -5.89 -1.68 6.46
N ARG A 251 -5.14 -1.76 5.36
CA ARG A 251 -5.24 -0.78 4.28
C ARG A 251 -6.62 -0.79 3.60
N LEU A 252 -7.21 -1.96 3.42
CA LEU A 252 -8.55 -2.11 2.88
C LEU A 252 -9.58 -1.48 3.83
N ASP A 253 -9.52 -1.81 5.12
CA ASP A 253 -10.42 -1.30 6.15
C ASP A 253 -10.34 0.23 6.27
N ILE A 254 -9.13 0.79 6.27
CA ILE A 254 -8.89 2.24 6.29
C ILE A 254 -9.51 2.93 5.07
N ASN A 255 -9.30 2.38 3.88
CA ASN A 255 -9.84 2.96 2.65
C ASN A 255 -11.37 2.84 2.60
N TYR A 256 -11.91 1.70 3.04
CA TYR A 256 -13.34 1.48 3.12
C TYR A 256 -14.00 2.46 4.09
N PHE A 257 -13.48 2.55 5.33
CA PHE A 257 -13.97 3.48 6.36
C PHE A 257 -13.93 4.95 5.87
N ALA A 258 -12.83 5.38 5.26
CA ALA A 258 -12.70 6.73 4.73
C ALA A 258 -13.73 7.00 3.60
N ALA A 259 -13.98 6.03 2.74
CA ALA A 259 -15.00 6.14 1.68
C ALA A 259 -16.42 6.17 2.30
N SER A 260 -16.68 5.39 3.34
CA SER A 260 -17.97 5.38 4.06
C SER A 260 -18.24 6.70 4.79
N CYS A 261 -17.20 7.34 5.34
CA CYS A 261 -17.36 8.70 5.88
C CYS A 261 -17.64 9.75 4.81
N LEU A 262 -16.97 9.67 3.65
CA LEU A 262 -17.15 10.63 2.54
C LEU A 262 -18.49 10.48 1.85
N MET A 263 -19.03 9.28 1.80
CA MET A 263 -20.31 8.91 1.16
C MET A 263 -21.12 8.05 2.13
N PRO A 264 -21.70 8.65 3.19
CA PRO A 264 -22.37 7.90 4.26
C PRO A 264 -23.52 7.06 3.71
N LYS A 265 -23.67 5.86 4.25
CA LYS A 265 -24.62 4.84 3.76
C LYS A 265 -26.03 5.38 3.56
N THR A 266 -26.59 6.06 4.58
CA THR A 266 -27.95 6.55 4.52
C THR A 266 -28.16 7.51 3.35
N GLN A 267 -27.35 8.55 3.20
CA GLN A 267 -27.49 9.55 2.12
C GLN A 267 -27.16 8.95 0.75
N ALA A 268 -26.17 8.07 0.71
CA ALA A 268 -25.80 7.38 -0.53
C ALA A 268 -26.91 6.47 -1.04
N LEU A 269 -27.58 5.73 -0.15
CA LEU A 269 -28.72 4.87 -0.52
C LEU A 269 -29.93 5.68 -0.95
N GLU A 270 -30.23 6.81 -0.30
CA GLU A 270 -31.30 7.71 -0.75
C GLU A 270 -31.06 8.19 -2.20
N PHE A 271 -29.81 8.60 -2.49
CA PHE A 271 -29.43 8.99 -3.85
C PHE A 271 -29.58 7.84 -4.85
N LEU A 272 -29.04 6.65 -4.51
CA LEU A 272 -29.06 5.49 -5.40
C LEU A 272 -30.49 4.98 -5.66
N HIS A 273 -31.34 4.93 -4.64
CA HIS A 273 -32.75 4.55 -4.81
C HIS A 273 -33.51 5.53 -5.69
N ALA A 274 -33.30 6.85 -5.52
CA ALA A 274 -33.91 7.86 -6.37
C ALA A 274 -33.46 7.71 -7.83
N SER A 275 -32.16 7.52 -8.05
CA SER A 275 -31.58 7.34 -9.39
C SER A 275 -32.04 6.03 -10.03
N LYS A 276 -32.14 4.92 -9.29
CA LYS A 276 -32.69 3.66 -9.78
C LYS A 276 -34.17 3.79 -10.18
N LYS A 277 -34.97 4.48 -9.36
CA LYS A 277 -36.40 4.73 -9.66
C LYS A 277 -36.58 5.50 -10.97
N SER A 278 -35.70 6.46 -11.24
CA SER A 278 -35.71 7.22 -12.50
C SER A 278 -35.01 6.52 -13.67
N LYS A 279 -34.47 5.29 -13.44
CA LYS A 279 -33.66 4.53 -14.42
C LYS A 279 -32.48 5.37 -14.96
N ASN A 280 -31.79 6.06 -14.08
CA ASN A 280 -30.70 6.96 -14.40
C ASN A 280 -29.54 6.81 -13.42
N LEU A 281 -29.20 5.57 -13.08
CA LEU A 281 -28.01 5.29 -12.29
C LEU A 281 -26.76 5.72 -13.08
N ALA A 282 -25.90 6.50 -12.46
CA ALA A 282 -24.69 7.04 -13.07
C ALA A 282 -23.64 7.29 -11.99
N VAL A 283 -22.43 6.80 -12.20
CA VAL A 283 -21.32 6.95 -11.24
C VAL A 283 -20.85 8.41 -11.19
N GLU A 284 -20.90 9.11 -12.30
CA GLU A 284 -20.54 10.53 -12.40
C GLU A 284 -21.46 11.44 -11.56
N ASP A 285 -22.77 11.20 -11.57
CA ASP A 285 -23.70 11.96 -10.75
C ASP A 285 -23.49 11.70 -9.25
N PHE A 286 -23.19 10.42 -8.91
CA PHE A 286 -22.86 10.03 -7.55
C PHE A 286 -21.54 10.65 -7.07
N ARG A 287 -20.51 10.65 -7.93
CA ARG A 287 -19.25 11.35 -7.70
C ARG A 287 -19.45 12.83 -7.38
N ASP A 288 -20.26 13.50 -8.22
CA ASP A 288 -20.47 14.94 -8.12
C ASP A 288 -21.31 15.31 -6.89
N ALA A 289 -22.31 14.47 -6.55
CA ALA A 289 -23.13 14.67 -5.35
C ALA A 289 -22.30 14.67 -4.06
N PHE A 290 -21.29 13.83 -3.96
CA PHE A 290 -20.43 13.71 -2.77
C PHE A 290 -19.08 14.41 -2.92
N GLY A 291 -18.75 14.96 -4.08
CA GLY A 291 -17.51 15.69 -4.34
C GLY A 291 -16.25 14.83 -4.12
N VAL A 292 -16.26 13.59 -4.59
CA VAL A 292 -15.18 12.62 -4.47
C VAL A 292 -14.50 12.33 -5.80
N THR A 293 -13.45 11.51 -5.83
CA THR A 293 -12.85 11.04 -7.08
C THR A 293 -13.76 10.01 -7.76
N HIS A 294 -13.67 9.87 -9.08
CA HIS A 294 -14.45 8.88 -9.82
C HIS A 294 -14.15 7.44 -9.36
N GLU A 295 -12.89 7.14 -9.04
CA GLU A 295 -12.49 5.85 -8.48
C GLU A 295 -13.18 5.57 -7.13
N ALA A 296 -13.18 6.54 -6.22
CA ALA A 296 -13.84 6.38 -4.92
C ALA A 296 -15.36 6.22 -5.06
N ALA A 297 -15.96 7.01 -5.98
CA ALA A 297 -17.39 6.90 -6.30
C ALA A 297 -17.74 5.52 -6.87
N GLY A 298 -16.98 5.04 -7.86
CA GLY A 298 -17.22 3.74 -8.51
C GLY A 298 -17.15 2.58 -7.54
N LEU A 299 -16.12 2.55 -6.67
CA LEU A 299 -15.99 1.53 -5.63
C LEU A 299 -17.16 1.56 -4.63
N ARG A 300 -17.49 2.75 -4.14
CA ARG A 300 -18.58 2.92 -3.18
C ARG A 300 -19.93 2.59 -3.79
N PHE A 301 -20.16 3.02 -5.02
CA PHE A 301 -21.35 2.70 -5.80
C PHE A 301 -21.53 1.19 -5.94
N MET A 302 -20.47 0.47 -6.32
CA MET A 302 -20.47 -0.98 -6.43
C MET A 302 -20.85 -1.66 -5.11
N ASN A 303 -20.21 -1.28 -3.99
CA ASN A 303 -20.47 -1.88 -2.68
C ASN A 303 -21.95 -1.73 -2.29
N LEU A 304 -22.48 -0.50 -2.36
CA LEU A 304 -23.84 -0.21 -1.93
C LEU A 304 -24.90 -0.76 -2.89
N ALA A 305 -24.64 -0.70 -4.21
CA ALA A 305 -25.61 -1.20 -5.19
C ALA A 305 -25.70 -2.72 -5.18
N THR A 306 -24.58 -3.43 -4.98
CA THR A 306 -24.58 -4.88 -4.84
C THR A 306 -25.37 -5.30 -3.60
N GLU A 307 -25.04 -4.75 -2.43
CA GLU A 307 -25.64 -5.17 -1.16
C GLU A 307 -27.10 -4.74 -1.02
N HIS A 308 -27.42 -3.48 -1.33
CA HIS A 308 -28.73 -2.91 -0.98
C HIS A 308 -29.70 -2.76 -2.17
N LEU A 309 -29.21 -2.70 -3.41
CA LEU A 309 -30.06 -2.57 -4.59
C LEU A 309 -30.25 -3.91 -5.34
N GLY A 310 -29.55 -4.96 -4.93
CA GLY A 310 -29.55 -6.26 -5.63
C GLY A 310 -29.02 -6.14 -7.07
N LEU A 311 -28.01 -5.29 -7.27
CA LEU A 311 -27.34 -5.07 -8.55
C LEU A 311 -25.88 -5.48 -8.40
N PRO A 312 -25.52 -6.73 -8.70
CA PRO A 312 -24.12 -7.15 -8.75
C PRO A 312 -23.38 -6.38 -9.84
N LEU A 313 -22.27 -5.74 -9.48
CA LEU A 313 -21.43 -4.97 -10.38
C LEU A 313 -20.00 -5.48 -10.37
N HIS A 314 -19.26 -5.10 -11.41
CA HIS A 314 -17.82 -5.15 -11.41
C HIS A 314 -17.23 -3.74 -11.48
N PHE A 315 -15.99 -3.63 -10.99
CA PHE A 315 -15.16 -2.42 -11.02
C PHE A 315 -13.77 -2.78 -11.51
N LEU A 316 -13.25 -2.01 -12.46
CA LEU A 316 -11.90 -2.17 -12.98
C LEU A 316 -11.17 -0.82 -12.99
N ARG A 317 -9.90 -0.86 -12.61
CA ARG A 317 -8.93 0.20 -12.90
C ARG A 317 -7.84 -0.37 -13.78
N VAL A 318 -7.72 0.16 -14.99
CA VAL A 318 -6.82 -0.35 -16.04
C VAL A 318 -5.95 0.78 -16.55
N GLY A 319 -4.65 0.52 -16.76
CA GLY A 319 -3.72 1.45 -17.39
C GLY A 319 -3.95 1.58 -18.90
N ASP A 320 -3.36 2.58 -19.50
CA ASP A 320 -3.37 2.76 -20.96
C ASP A 320 -2.67 1.61 -21.71
N ASP A 321 -1.78 0.88 -21.02
CA ASP A 321 -1.15 -0.35 -21.47
C ASP A 321 -2.06 -1.60 -21.36
N GLY A 322 -3.26 -1.45 -20.83
CA GLY A 322 -4.23 -2.52 -20.61
C GLY A 322 -4.01 -3.35 -19.36
N VAL A 323 -3.02 -3.02 -18.52
CA VAL A 323 -2.73 -3.73 -17.28
C VAL A 323 -3.77 -3.40 -16.21
N VAL A 324 -4.31 -4.42 -15.56
CA VAL A 324 -5.22 -4.27 -14.43
C VAL A 324 -4.44 -3.86 -13.19
N TYR A 325 -4.78 -2.70 -12.63
CA TYR A 325 -4.24 -2.24 -11.34
C TYR A 325 -5.15 -2.57 -10.17
N LYS A 326 -6.45 -2.68 -10.43
CA LYS A 326 -7.44 -2.99 -9.40
C LYS A 326 -8.68 -3.61 -10.04
N SER A 327 -9.19 -4.67 -9.46
CA SER A 327 -10.42 -5.34 -9.89
C SER A 327 -11.28 -5.75 -8.70
N TYR A 328 -12.58 -5.55 -8.84
CA TYR A 328 -13.60 -6.12 -7.95
C TYR A 328 -14.76 -6.59 -8.82
N GLU A 329 -15.23 -7.80 -8.60
CA GLU A 329 -16.33 -8.36 -9.37
C GLU A 329 -17.34 -9.05 -8.44
N ASN A 330 -18.61 -8.69 -8.55
CA ASN A 330 -19.73 -9.35 -7.86
C ASN A 330 -20.70 -9.98 -8.86
N ASP A 331 -20.54 -9.71 -10.16
CA ASP A 331 -21.43 -10.13 -11.24
C ASP A 331 -20.96 -11.35 -12.03
N GLY A 332 -19.80 -11.91 -11.63
CA GLY A 332 -19.24 -13.08 -12.28
C GLY A 332 -18.54 -12.79 -13.62
N LEU A 333 -18.09 -11.55 -13.85
CA LEU A 333 -17.22 -11.24 -14.98
C LEU A 333 -15.92 -12.03 -14.87
N ALA A 334 -15.61 -12.85 -15.88
CA ALA A 334 -14.37 -13.61 -15.92
C ALA A 334 -13.20 -12.71 -16.39
N LEU A 335 -12.23 -12.54 -15.52
CA LEU A 335 -11.01 -11.78 -15.78
C LEU A 335 -9.83 -12.70 -16.06
N PRO A 336 -8.81 -12.27 -16.83
CA PRO A 336 -7.59 -13.03 -16.97
C PRO A 336 -6.84 -13.08 -15.63
N GLU A 337 -6.36 -14.28 -15.28
CA GLU A 337 -5.65 -14.55 -14.04
C GLU A 337 -4.27 -15.15 -14.33
N ASP A 338 -3.32 -14.93 -13.43
CA ASP A 338 -2.03 -15.62 -13.46
C ASP A 338 -2.12 -16.99 -12.75
N VAL A 339 -1.00 -17.69 -12.65
CA VAL A 339 -0.92 -19.01 -12.00
C VAL A 339 -1.24 -18.97 -10.49
N THR A 340 -1.30 -17.79 -9.89
CA THR A 340 -1.68 -17.59 -8.49
C THR A 340 -3.15 -17.17 -8.32
N GLY A 341 -3.92 -17.06 -9.41
CA GLY A 341 -5.29 -16.54 -9.43
C GLY A 341 -5.36 -15.01 -9.31
N SER A 342 -4.24 -14.31 -9.47
CA SER A 342 -4.22 -12.85 -9.43
C SER A 342 -4.62 -12.25 -10.77
N THR A 343 -5.56 -11.33 -10.75
CA THR A 343 -5.99 -10.53 -11.90
C THR A 343 -5.12 -9.28 -12.06
N GLU A 344 -4.66 -8.72 -10.96
CA GLU A 344 -3.81 -7.53 -10.99
C GLU A 344 -2.48 -7.84 -11.67
N GLY A 345 -2.09 -6.96 -12.59
CA GLY A 345 -0.92 -7.16 -13.44
C GLY A 345 -1.19 -7.95 -14.73
N GLN A 346 -2.41 -8.48 -14.92
CA GLN A 346 -2.82 -9.11 -16.17
C GLN A 346 -3.34 -8.08 -17.17
N ILE A 347 -3.25 -8.39 -18.46
CA ILE A 347 -3.73 -7.51 -19.53
C ILE A 347 -5.14 -7.95 -19.91
N VAL A 348 -6.09 -7.00 -19.82
CA VAL A 348 -7.48 -7.24 -20.27
C VAL A 348 -7.64 -7.10 -21.78
N CYS A 349 -8.72 -7.64 -22.28
CA CYS A 349 -9.05 -7.60 -23.69
C CYS A 349 -9.08 -6.16 -24.24
N ARG A 350 -8.46 -5.94 -25.41
CA ARG A 350 -8.48 -4.65 -26.11
C ARG A 350 -9.86 -4.15 -26.48
N HIS A 351 -10.83 -5.05 -26.59
CA HIS A 351 -12.20 -4.74 -26.95
C HIS A 351 -13.09 -4.42 -25.76
N TRP A 352 -12.56 -4.44 -24.55
CA TRP A 352 -13.29 -3.99 -23.38
C TRP A 352 -13.33 -2.46 -23.31
N SER A 353 -14.40 -1.93 -22.75
CA SER A 353 -14.60 -0.49 -22.58
C SER A 353 -13.42 0.16 -21.85
N ALA A 354 -12.82 -0.56 -20.90
CA ALA A 354 -11.64 -0.13 -20.16
C ALA A 354 -10.44 0.24 -21.05
N ARG A 355 -10.30 -0.36 -22.23
CA ARG A 355 -9.26 -0.05 -23.22
C ARG A 355 -9.79 0.77 -24.40
N GLU A 356 -10.98 0.49 -24.89
CA GLU A 356 -11.59 1.23 -25.99
C GLU A 356 -11.74 2.73 -25.68
N ALA A 357 -11.95 3.09 -24.42
CA ALA A 357 -12.05 4.49 -23.99
C ALA A 357 -10.79 5.31 -24.32
N PHE A 358 -9.59 4.71 -24.34
CA PHE A 358 -8.33 5.42 -24.65
C PHE A 358 -8.18 5.82 -26.13
N VAL A 359 -8.79 5.07 -27.05
CA VAL A 359 -8.69 5.36 -28.48
C VAL A 359 -9.73 6.37 -28.97
N ARG A 360 -10.62 6.82 -28.10
CA ARG A 360 -11.66 7.79 -28.48
C ARG A 360 -11.12 9.22 -28.52
N THR A 361 -11.71 10.03 -29.40
CA THR A 361 -11.35 11.43 -29.54
C THR A 361 -11.80 12.27 -28.33
N ASN A 362 -13.01 12.01 -27.81
CA ASN A 362 -13.50 12.62 -26.58
C ASN A 362 -13.25 11.70 -25.39
N ARG A 363 -12.36 12.10 -24.49
CA ARG A 363 -11.98 11.37 -23.27
C ARG A 363 -12.46 12.04 -21.99
N THR A 364 -13.22 13.14 -22.10
CA THR A 364 -13.67 13.92 -20.95
C THR A 364 -15.04 13.48 -20.42
N THR A 365 -15.81 12.78 -21.25
CA THR A 365 -17.12 12.23 -20.89
C THR A 365 -17.04 10.72 -20.74
N GLU A 366 -17.99 10.17 -20.01
CA GLU A 366 -18.12 8.72 -19.83
C GLU A 366 -18.32 8.05 -21.18
N TYR A 367 -17.71 6.89 -21.32
CA TYR A 367 -17.85 5.99 -22.44
C TYR A 367 -18.72 4.79 -22.06
N TYR A 368 -19.77 4.55 -22.81
CA TYR A 368 -20.70 3.44 -22.58
C TYR A 368 -20.57 2.39 -23.67
N GLN A 369 -20.48 1.11 -23.29
CA GLN A 369 -20.33 0.00 -24.21
C GLN A 369 -21.07 -1.24 -23.73
N TYR A 370 -21.55 -2.04 -24.66
CA TYR A 370 -21.88 -3.44 -24.42
C TYR A 370 -20.74 -4.32 -24.88
N THR A 371 -20.28 -5.21 -23.98
CA THR A 371 -19.22 -6.20 -24.28
C THR A 371 -19.81 -7.61 -24.20
N ASP A 372 -19.80 -8.31 -25.31
CA ASP A 372 -20.16 -9.74 -25.38
C ASP A 372 -18.94 -10.57 -24.99
N THR A 373 -19.05 -11.40 -23.96
CA THR A 373 -18.03 -12.32 -23.47
C THR A 373 -18.55 -13.75 -23.50
N PRO A 374 -17.71 -14.78 -23.33
CA PRO A 374 -18.17 -16.17 -23.21
C PRO A 374 -19.20 -16.39 -22.07
N GLU A 375 -19.11 -15.59 -21.00
CA GLU A 375 -20.01 -15.67 -19.83
C GLU A 375 -21.30 -14.88 -20.00
N GLY A 376 -21.41 -14.06 -21.04
CA GLY A 376 -22.59 -13.25 -21.31
C GLY A 376 -22.26 -11.83 -21.77
N THR A 377 -23.30 -11.02 -21.88
CA THR A 377 -23.15 -9.60 -22.27
C THR A 377 -23.12 -8.73 -21.03
N PHE A 378 -22.14 -7.83 -20.95
CA PHE A 378 -22.02 -6.83 -19.90
C PHE A 378 -22.20 -5.43 -20.50
N TRP A 379 -22.85 -4.56 -19.74
CA TRP A 379 -22.87 -3.13 -19.98
C TRP A 379 -21.85 -2.44 -19.09
N GLU A 380 -21.11 -1.52 -19.64
CA GLU A 380 -20.00 -0.87 -18.96
C GLU A 380 -20.03 0.65 -19.16
N SER A 381 -19.72 1.38 -18.09
CA SER A 381 -19.44 2.83 -18.10
C SER A 381 -17.98 3.03 -17.72
N THR A 382 -17.24 3.74 -18.56
CA THR A 382 -15.81 3.97 -18.39
C THR A 382 -15.45 5.44 -18.48
N GLN A 383 -14.66 5.93 -17.53
CA GLN A 383 -14.07 7.28 -17.54
C GLN A 383 -12.55 7.19 -17.49
N ILE A 384 -11.87 8.02 -18.29
CA ILE A 384 -10.42 8.18 -18.25
C ILE A 384 -10.05 9.15 -17.12
N GLY A 385 -9.07 8.75 -16.33
CA GLY A 385 -8.41 9.56 -15.32
C GLY A 385 -6.93 9.74 -15.64
N THR A 386 -6.35 10.82 -15.13
CA THR A 386 -4.92 11.10 -15.26
C THR A 386 -4.27 11.16 -13.88
N SER A 387 -3.10 10.56 -13.76
CA SER A 387 -2.21 10.75 -12.61
C SER A 387 -0.99 11.57 -13.04
N THR A 388 -0.10 11.86 -12.11
CA THR A 388 1.16 12.57 -12.42
C THR A 388 2.09 11.81 -13.34
N ALA A 389 1.90 10.49 -13.48
CA ALA A 389 2.78 9.63 -14.25
C ALA A 389 2.08 8.98 -15.45
N ASP A 390 0.80 8.57 -15.32
CA ASP A 390 0.14 7.72 -16.31
C ASP A 390 -1.35 8.06 -16.46
N GLU A 391 -1.95 7.73 -17.60
CA GLU A 391 -3.39 7.70 -17.80
C GLU A 391 -3.95 6.34 -17.34
N PHE A 392 -5.17 6.33 -16.85
CA PHE A 392 -5.88 5.11 -16.47
C PHE A 392 -7.38 5.24 -16.73
N SER A 393 -8.05 4.12 -16.91
CA SER A 393 -9.50 4.05 -16.98
C SER A 393 -10.09 3.52 -15.69
N ILE A 394 -11.27 4.02 -15.34
CA ILE A 394 -12.15 3.49 -14.30
C ILE A 394 -13.42 2.99 -14.98
N THR A 395 -13.69 1.71 -14.86
CA THR A 395 -14.88 1.08 -15.43
C THR A 395 -15.76 0.52 -14.32
N VAL A 396 -17.06 0.79 -14.42
CA VAL A 396 -18.09 0.13 -13.62
C VAL A 396 -19.07 -0.50 -14.59
N GLY A 397 -19.41 -1.77 -14.37
CA GLY A 397 -20.30 -2.48 -15.27
C GLY A 397 -21.23 -3.45 -14.57
N VAL A 398 -22.22 -3.92 -15.32
CA VAL A 398 -23.26 -4.86 -14.89
C VAL A 398 -23.59 -5.85 -16.00
N LYS A 399 -24.24 -6.96 -15.66
CA LYS A 399 -24.88 -7.84 -16.65
C LYS A 399 -25.92 -7.08 -17.47
N PHE A 400 -26.11 -7.51 -18.72
CA PHE A 400 -27.07 -6.93 -19.67
C PHE A 400 -28.48 -6.72 -19.08
N GLU A 401 -28.96 -7.66 -18.31
CA GLU A 401 -30.31 -7.64 -17.71
C GLU A 401 -30.51 -6.46 -16.74
N ASP A 402 -29.43 -5.98 -16.12
CA ASP A 402 -29.44 -4.87 -15.16
C ASP A 402 -29.05 -3.52 -15.77
N ALA A 403 -28.59 -3.50 -17.02
CA ALA A 403 -28.27 -2.28 -17.75
C ALA A 403 -29.47 -1.30 -17.83
N LYS A 404 -30.69 -1.83 -17.80
CA LYS A 404 -31.97 -1.07 -17.83
C LYS A 404 -32.07 0.02 -16.76
N TRP A 405 -31.28 -0.05 -15.70
CA TRP A 405 -31.30 0.92 -14.61
C TRP A 405 -30.32 2.07 -14.79
N PHE A 406 -29.39 1.92 -15.76
CA PHE A 406 -28.26 2.82 -15.92
C PHE A 406 -28.47 3.86 -17.03
N ARG A 407 -27.82 5.02 -16.87
CA ARG A 407 -27.63 6.00 -17.93
C ARG A 407 -26.76 5.36 -19.04
N GLY A 408 -26.96 5.76 -20.31
CA GLY A 408 -26.16 5.23 -21.41
C GLY A 408 -26.51 3.80 -21.85
N ARG A 409 -27.55 3.18 -21.27
CA ARG A 409 -28.05 1.86 -21.69
C ARG A 409 -28.45 1.77 -23.16
N ASP A 410 -28.77 2.92 -23.79
CA ASP A 410 -29.18 2.98 -25.18
C ASP A 410 -27.98 3.12 -26.14
N THR A 411 -26.75 2.96 -25.63
CA THR A 411 -25.54 3.01 -26.47
C THR A 411 -25.59 1.93 -27.55
N THR A 412 -25.14 2.30 -28.75
CA THR A 412 -24.97 1.38 -29.88
C THR A 412 -23.58 0.80 -29.96
N GLU A 413 -22.65 1.28 -29.10
CA GLU A 413 -21.31 0.73 -29.02
C GLU A 413 -21.35 -0.69 -28.48
N ARG A 414 -20.89 -1.64 -29.28
CA ARG A 414 -20.88 -3.05 -28.91
C ARG A 414 -19.63 -3.74 -29.44
N LYS A 415 -18.98 -4.50 -28.60
CA LYS A 415 -17.75 -5.24 -28.93
C LYS A 415 -17.84 -6.68 -28.46
N VAL A 416 -17.03 -7.55 -29.07
CA VAL A 416 -16.97 -8.96 -28.71
C VAL A 416 -15.58 -9.25 -28.13
N SER A 417 -15.56 -9.85 -26.96
CA SER A 417 -14.36 -10.27 -26.26
C SER A 417 -14.30 -11.79 -26.17
N LYS A 418 -13.09 -12.34 -26.23
CA LYS A 418 -12.82 -13.76 -25.95
C LYS A 418 -12.15 -13.96 -24.61
N CYS A 419 -11.99 -12.88 -23.80
CA CYS A 419 -11.43 -13.01 -22.45
C CYS A 419 -12.25 -14.00 -21.63
N PRO A 420 -11.62 -14.82 -20.80
CA PRO A 420 -10.21 -14.74 -20.33
C PRO A 420 -9.18 -15.49 -21.20
N ASP A 421 -9.41 -15.71 -22.50
CA ASP A 421 -8.43 -16.34 -23.39
C ASP A 421 -7.11 -15.54 -23.38
N THR A 422 -6.08 -16.11 -22.75
CA THR A 422 -4.77 -15.48 -22.56
C THR A 422 -3.99 -15.31 -23.86
N GLU A 423 -4.36 -16.01 -24.91
CA GLU A 423 -3.67 -15.98 -26.21
C GLU A 423 -4.26 -14.90 -27.15
N CYS A 424 -5.53 -14.54 -26.96
CA CYS A 424 -6.28 -13.69 -27.89
C CYS A 424 -5.69 -12.28 -28.08
N CYS A 425 -5.23 -11.65 -27.00
CA CYS A 425 -4.68 -10.29 -27.04
C CYS A 425 -3.15 -10.24 -27.05
N ARG A 426 -2.47 -11.36 -26.90
CA ARG A 426 -0.99 -11.45 -26.84
C ARG A 426 -0.34 -11.83 -28.14
N ARG A 427 -1.10 -12.38 -29.10
CA ARG A 427 -0.57 -12.83 -30.38
C ARG A 427 -1.30 -12.17 -31.53
N PRO A 428 -0.56 -11.61 -32.48
CA PRO A 428 -1.15 -11.11 -33.72
C PRO A 428 -1.88 -12.21 -34.48
N VAL A 429 -2.93 -11.84 -35.20
CA VAL A 429 -3.61 -12.76 -36.13
C VAL A 429 -2.60 -13.35 -37.07
N PRO A 430 -2.63 -14.66 -37.38
CA PRO A 430 -1.62 -15.33 -38.21
C PRO A 430 -1.31 -14.61 -39.52
N ALA A 431 -2.33 -14.07 -40.19
CA ALA A 431 -2.16 -13.32 -41.44
C ALA A 431 -1.36 -12.02 -41.25
N LEU A 432 -1.63 -11.24 -40.18
CA LEU A 432 -0.88 -10.01 -39.90
C LEU A 432 0.55 -10.33 -39.46
N ARG A 433 0.71 -11.39 -38.67
CA ARG A 433 2.04 -11.87 -38.27
C ARG A 433 2.89 -12.29 -39.45
N GLU A 434 2.33 -13.06 -40.39
CA GLU A 434 3.04 -13.45 -41.62
C GLU A 434 3.40 -12.24 -42.47
N LYS A 435 2.50 -11.27 -42.57
CA LYS A 435 2.67 -10.06 -43.36
C LYS A 435 3.73 -9.12 -42.77
N TRP A 436 3.74 -8.87 -41.46
CA TRP A 436 4.49 -7.79 -40.85
C TRP A 436 5.68 -8.21 -39.97
N SER A 437 5.81 -9.49 -39.58
CA SER A 437 6.91 -9.96 -38.75
C SER A 437 8.26 -9.71 -39.41
N GLY A 438 9.15 -9.03 -38.69
CA GLY A 438 10.47 -8.66 -39.17
C GLY A 438 10.51 -7.54 -40.23
N LYS A 439 9.38 -6.89 -40.52
CA LYS A 439 9.28 -5.78 -41.49
C LYS A 439 9.11 -4.41 -40.86
N ALA A 440 9.06 -4.32 -39.55
CA ALA A 440 8.93 -3.06 -38.84
C ALA A 440 9.98 -2.93 -37.74
N TRP A 441 10.42 -1.72 -37.52
CA TRP A 441 11.30 -1.34 -36.41
C TRP A 441 10.58 -0.36 -35.54
N THR A 442 10.53 -0.66 -34.25
CA THR A 442 9.81 0.16 -33.26
C THR A 442 10.75 0.66 -32.18
N SER A 443 10.40 1.81 -31.60
CA SER A 443 11.02 2.33 -30.40
C SER A 443 9.99 2.33 -29.28
N ALA A 444 10.23 1.56 -28.23
CA ALA A 444 9.31 1.45 -27.11
C ALA A 444 9.19 2.78 -26.35
N ARG A 445 7.93 3.19 -26.10
CA ARG A 445 7.62 4.45 -25.41
C ARG A 445 8.13 4.50 -23.96
N LEU A 446 8.10 3.33 -23.28
CA LEU A 446 8.41 3.22 -21.85
C LEU A 446 9.89 3.01 -21.54
N HIS A 447 10.76 2.83 -22.53
CA HIS A 447 12.15 2.45 -22.33
C HIS A 447 13.12 3.37 -23.08
N ALA A 448 12.88 4.68 -22.97
CA ALA A 448 13.82 5.68 -23.49
C ALA A 448 15.22 5.59 -22.84
N HIS A 449 15.34 4.89 -21.71
CA HIS A 449 16.61 4.69 -21.01
C HIS A 449 17.12 3.26 -21.19
N VAL A 450 18.31 3.10 -21.78
CA VAL A 450 18.92 1.81 -22.16
C VAL A 450 19.04 0.81 -20.98
N LEU A 451 19.11 1.32 -19.75
CA LEU A 451 19.27 0.50 -18.53
C LEU A 451 17.97 0.31 -17.74
N SER A 452 16.84 0.79 -18.24
CA SER A 452 15.54 0.56 -17.56
C SER A 452 15.11 -0.89 -17.72
N PRO A 453 14.69 -1.58 -16.63
CA PRO A 453 14.17 -2.94 -16.73
C PRO A 453 12.84 -2.95 -17.51
N LEU A 454 12.67 -3.91 -18.40
CA LEU A 454 11.44 -4.12 -19.14
C LEU A 454 10.31 -4.52 -18.18
N ARG A 455 9.20 -3.78 -18.18
CA ARG A 455 8.00 -4.19 -17.46
C ARG A 455 7.36 -5.38 -18.17
N GLY A 456 6.97 -6.39 -17.38
CA GLY A 456 6.21 -7.54 -17.90
C GLY A 456 6.98 -8.53 -18.78
N GLY A 457 8.32 -8.42 -18.90
CA GLY A 457 9.13 -9.40 -19.64
C GLY A 457 8.94 -9.39 -21.16
N MET A 458 8.26 -8.39 -21.71
CA MET A 458 8.12 -8.22 -23.17
C MET A 458 9.32 -7.46 -23.75
N PHE A 459 9.95 -8.03 -24.76
CA PHE A 459 10.98 -7.38 -25.57
C PHE A 459 10.47 -7.28 -27.00
N PRO A 460 10.56 -6.11 -27.64
CA PRO A 460 11.19 -4.83 -27.25
C PRO A 460 10.30 -3.84 -26.44
N GLY A 461 9.27 -4.29 -25.73
CA GLY A 461 8.35 -3.45 -24.96
C GLY A 461 7.24 -2.79 -25.79
N VAL A 462 6.95 -3.38 -26.95
CA VAL A 462 5.90 -2.98 -27.89
C VAL A 462 4.94 -4.16 -28.07
N ASP A 463 3.65 -3.88 -28.08
CA ASP A 463 2.63 -4.89 -28.40
C ASP A 463 2.59 -5.14 -29.91
N ASP A 464 3.03 -6.32 -30.33
CA ASP A 464 3.07 -6.71 -31.75
C ASP A 464 1.68 -6.71 -32.40
N VAL A 465 0.62 -6.90 -31.64
CA VAL A 465 -0.74 -6.87 -32.18
C VAL A 465 -1.12 -5.44 -32.54
N GLU A 466 -0.90 -4.49 -31.64
CA GLU A 466 -1.16 -3.07 -31.89
C GLU A 466 -0.28 -2.54 -33.04
N LEU A 467 0.99 -2.98 -33.06
CA LEU A 467 1.91 -2.61 -34.12
C LEU A 467 1.43 -3.09 -35.49
N PHE A 468 1.06 -4.36 -35.60
CA PHE A 468 0.71 -4.93 -36.92
C PHE A 468 -0.66 -4.46 -37.38
N GLU A 469 -1.61 -4.23 -36.48
CA GLU A 469 -2.89 -3.57 -36.79
C GLU A 469 -2.68 -2.13 -37.25
N PHE A 470 -1.81 -1.36 -36.60
CA PHE A 470 -1.43 -0.02 -37.01
C PHE A 470 -0.84 -0.01 -38.42
N LEU A 471 0.09 -0.92 -38.69
CA LEU A 471 0.71 -1.02 -40.03
C LEU A 471 -0.30 -1.40 -41.09
N GLU A 472 -1.24 -2.30 -40.79
CA GLU A 472 -2.31 -2.70 -41.70
C GLU A 472 -3.23 -1.54 -42.08
N VAL A 473 -3.63 -0.74 -41.12
CA VAL A 473 -4.48 0.46 -41.33
C VAL A 473 -3.75 1.53 -42.15
N HIS A 474 -2.42 1.64 -41.99
CA HIS A 474 -1.61 2.65 -42.67
C HIS A 474 -0.92 2.13 -43.95
N GLU A 475 -1.18 0.88 -44.34
CA GLU A 475 -0.71 0.39 -45.61
C GLU A 475 -1.36 1.21 -46.75
N SER A 476 -0.54 1.89 -47.53
CA SER A 476 -1.05 2.64 -48.68
C SER A 476 -1.74 1.68 -49.67
N PRO A 477 -2.92 2.01 -50.19
CA PRO A 477 -3.51 1.20 -51.24
C PRO A 477 -2.52 1.10 -52.42
N ASP A 478 -2.25 -0.13 -52.82
CA ASP A 478 -1.27 -0.60 -53.76
C ASP A 478 -0.73 0.38 -54.81
N VAL A 479 0.55 0.69 -54.69
CA VAL A 479 1.38 1.14 -55.84
C VAL A 479 1.86 -0.06 -56.67
N SER A 480 1.44 -1.29 -56.40
CA SER A 480 1.89 -2.53 -57.01
C SER A 480 1.03 -3.00 -58.19
N ALA A 481 0.05 -2.22 -58.64
CA ALA A 481 -0.75 -2.57 -59.81
C ALA A 481 -0.23 -1.96 -61.13
N GLU A 482 0.91 -1.21 -61.09
CA GLU A 482 1.54 -0.68 -62.32
C GLU A 482 3.06 -0.95 -62.34
N ARG A 483 3.47 -2.22 -62.51
CA ARG A 483 4.75 -2.60 -63.11
C ARG A 483 4.66 -3.92 -63.84
#